data_9eba3f033d2f573afef88773c5c6c11f
#
_entry.id   9eba3f033d2f573afef88773c5c6c11f
#
_cell.length_a   1.000
_cell.length_b   1.000
_cell.length_c   1.000
_cell.angle_alpha   90.00
_cell.angle_beta   90.00
_cell.angle_gamma   90.00
#
_symmetry.space_group_name_H-M   'P 1'
#
loop_
_entity.id
_entity.type
_entity.pdbx_description
1 polymer ?
#
loop_
_entity_poly.entity_id
_entity_poly.type
_entity_poly.pdbx_seq_one_letter_code
_entity_poly.pdbx_strand_id
1 'polypeptide(L)'
;MRESKRTVILDAAVNVIESDGITAVTFDSVAAAAGITRGGIIYHFPSRGELIAAIHEHMACRWESQLEAACGKPADETTAFERLTAYIRMAATPATRAEVQMILDSHHTENQDAWDRVLQRWAPRGRVRWSV
;
A
#
# COMPACT_ATOMS: atom_id res chain seq x y z
N MET A 1 2.27 21.43 6.29
CA MET A 1 1.55 21.00 5.05
C MET A 1 0.21 20.40 5.43
N ARG A 2 -0.84 20.86 4.79
CA ARG A 2 -2.16 20.26 4.99
C ARG A 2 -2.20 18.89 4.30
N GLU A 3 -2.51 17.84 5.05
CA GLU A 3 -2.89 16.57 4.43
C GLU A 3 -4.13 16.78 3.56
N SER A 4 -4.14 16.19 2.38
CA SER A 4 -5.33 16.22 1.54
C SER A 4 -6.44 15.38 2.18
N LYS A 5 -7.70 15.75 1.93
CA LYS A 5 -8.85 14.94 2.38
C LYS A 5 -8.76 13.51 1.83
N ARG A 6 -8.24 13.34 0.63
CA ARG A 6 -8.02 12.03 0.03
C ARG A 6 -7.09 11.17 0.89
N THR A 7 -5.97 11.71 1.35
CA THR A 7 -5.03 11.01 2.23
C THR A 7 -5.66 10.66 3.56
N VAL A 8 -6.42 11.58 4.16
CA VAL A 8 -7.15 11.33 5.41
C VAL A 8 -8.12 10.15 5.26
N ILE A 9 -8.86 10.10 4.16
CA ILE A 9 -9.78 8.99 3.85
C ILE A 9 -9.02 7.67 3.74
N LEU A 10 -7.91 7.66 3.01
CA LEU A 10 -7.13 6.43 2.78
C LEU A 10 -6.47 5.93 4.07
N ASP A 11 -5.94 6.82 4.90
CA ASP A 11 -5.40 6.45 6.21
C ASP A 11 -6.49 5.89 7.13
N ALA A 12 -7.68 6.48 7.12
CA ALA A 12 -8.83 5.97 7.88
C ALA A 12 -9.26 4.58 7.39
N ALA A 13 -9.27 4.37 6.07
CA ALA A 13 -9.59 3.07 5.48
C ALA A 13 -8.57 2.00 5.88
N VAL A 14 -7.29 2.31 5.89
CA VAL A 14 -6.24 1.39 6.38
C VAL A 14 -6.48 1.03 7.83
N ASN A 15 -6.87 1.99 8.66
CA ASN A 15 -7.20 1.73 10.08
C ASN A 15 -8.40 0.80 10.22
N VAL A 16 -9.42 0.93 9.38
CA VAL A 16 -10.57 0.01 9.35
C VAL A 16 -10.10 -1.42 9.03
N ILE A 17 -9.24 -1.57 8.03
CA ILE A 17 -8.68 -2.88 7.66
C ILE A 17 -7.87 -3.46 8.81
N GLU A 18 -7.06 -2.64 9.46
CA GLU A 18 -6.23 -3.07 10.60
C GLU A 18 -7.06 -3.59 11.76
N SER A 19 -8.17 -2.92 12.07
CA SER A 19 -9.06 -3.28 13.18
C SER A 19 -10.00 -4.42 12.85
N ASP A 20 -10.67 -4.35 11.69
CA ASP A 20 -11.85 -5.17 11.38
C ASP A 20 -11.72 -5.98 10.08
N GLY A 21 -10.66 -5.80 9.32
CA GLY A 21 -10.41 -6.51 8.07
C GLY A 21 -10.95 -5.81 6.84
N ILE A 22 -10.50 -6.28 5.66
CA ILE A 22 -10.85 -5.67 4.37
C ILE A 22 -12.35 -5.71 4.07
N THR A 23 -13.05 -6.76 4.51
CA THR A 23 -14.50 -6.88 4.31
C THR A 23 -15.31 -5.82 5.05
N ALA A 24 -14.73 -5.23 6.11
CA ALA A 24 -15.36 -4.15 6.87
C ALA A 24 -15.25 -2.78 6.18
N VAL A 25 -14.50 -2.66 5.09
CA VAL A 25 -14.37 -1.41 4.34
C VAL A 25 -15.65 -1.14 3.57
N THR A 26 -16.39 -0.14 4.03
CA THR A 26 -17.61 0.39 3.42
C THR A 26 -17.53 1.91 3.42
N PHE A 27 -18.37 2.58 2.65
CA PHE A 27 -18.46 4.03 2.71
C PHE A 27 -18.76 4.53 4.12
N ASP A 28 -19.68 3.85 4.81
CA ASP A 28 -20.10 4.24 6.16
C ASP A 28 -18.98 4.02 7.20
N SER A 29 -18.29 2.89 7.16
CA SER A 29 -17.20 2.62 8.11
C SER A 29 -16.02 3.58 7.94
N VAL A 30 -15.67 3.89 6.68
CA VAL A 30 -14.58 4.82 6.38
C VAL A 30 -14.98 6.25 6.70
N ALA A 31 -16.22 6.65 6.43
CA ALA A 31 -16.73 7.96 6.81
C ALA A 31 -16.66 8.18 8.33
N ALA A 32 -17.09 7.19 9.10
CA ALA A 32 -17.01 7.25 10.55
C ALA A 32 -15.56 7.35 11.05
N ALA A 33 -14.66 6.55 10.49
CA ALA A 33 -13.25 6.55 10.87
C ALA A 33 -12.51 7.84 10.47
N ALA A 34 -12.88 8.42 9.32
CA ALA A 34 -12.27 9.65 8.82
C ALA A 34 -12.88 10.94 9.42
N GLY A 35 -14.04 10.83 10.08
CA GLY A 35 -14.75 11.99 10.60
C GLY A 35 -15.34 12.88 9.53
N ILE A 36 -15.72 12.31 8.39
CA ILE A 36 -16.35 13.03 7.27
C ILE A 36 -17.66 12.35 6.89
N THR A 37 -18.44 12.98 5.99
CA THR A 37 -19.70 12.43 5.54
C THR A 37 -19.48 11.31 4.52
N ARG A 38 -20.46 10.40 4.41
CA ARG A 38 -20.49 9.38 3.37
C ARG A 38 -20.39 10.01 1.97
N GLY A 39 -21.11 11.12 1.73
CA GLY A 39 -21.03 11.87 0.48
C GLY A 39 -19.62 12.41 0.19
N GLY A 40 -18.90 12.79 1.22
CA GLY A 40 -17.49 13.18 1.10
C GLY A 40 -16.59 12.06 0.63
N ILE A 41 -16.82 10.83 1.11
CA ILE A 41 -16.11 9.63 0.62
C ILE A 41 -16.43 9.40 -0.86
N ILE A 42 -17.73 9.37 -1.21
CA ILE A 42 -18.20 9.10 -2.58
C ILE A 42 -17.68 10.15 -3.57
N TYR A 43 -17.56 11.40 -3.14
CA TYR A 43 -16.96 12.45 -3.98
C TYR A 43 -15.55 12.09 -4.45
N HIS A 44 -14.72 11.53 -3.57
CA HIS A 44 -13.35 11.13 -3.91
C HIS A 44 -13.25 9.74 -4.54
N PHE A 45 -14.13 8.82 -4.11
CA PHE A 45 -14.12 7.41 -4.54
C PHE A 45 -15.55 6.96 -4.83
N PRO A 46 -16.00 7.09 -6.09
CA PRO A 46 -17.41 6.85 -6.45
C PRO A 46 -17.92 5.44 -6.23
N SER A 47 -17.02 4.44 -6.15
CA SER A 47 -17.39 3.05 -5.90
C SER A 47 -16.46 2.43 -4.85
N ARG A 48 -16.93 1.35 -4.23
CA ARG A 48 -16.08 0.58 -3.30
C ARG A 48 -14.83 0.03 -4.00
N GLY A 49 -14.99 -0.43 -5.25
CA GLY A 49 -13.86 -0.92 -6.04
C GLY A 49 -12.78 0.14 -6.26
N GLU A 50 -13.18 1.37 -6.56
CA GLU A 50 -12.26 2.50 -6.70
C GLU A 50 -11.60 2.87 -5.37
N LEU A 51 -12.33 2.80 -4.26
CA LEU A 51 -11.78 3.01 -2.93
C LEU A 51 -10.73 1.94 -2.61
N ILE A 52 -11.04 0.67 -2.82
CA ILE A 52 -10.09 -0.44 -2.59
C ILE A 52 -8.84 -0.29 -3.47
N ALA A 53 -9.00 0.02 -4.75
CA ALA A 53 -7.88 0.25 -5.66
C ALA A 53 -6.99 1.39 -5.15
N ALA A 54 -7.58 2.48 -4.69
CA ALA A 54 -6.84 3.61 -4.12
C ALA A 54 -6.12 3.25 -2.82
N ILE A 55 -6.69 2.38 -1.99
CA ILE A 55 -6.02 1.87 -0.78
C ILE A 55 -4.76 1.07 -1.17
N HIS A 56 -4.84 0.21 -2.18
CA HIS A 56 -3.66 -0.51 -2.68
C HIS A 56 -2.56 0.44 -3.12
N GLU A 57 -2.90 1.44 -3.95
CA GLU A 57 -1.93 2.45 -4.39
C GLU A 57 -1.30 3.20 -3.22
N HIS A 58 -2.11 3.60 -2.27
CA HIS A 58 -1.67 4.33 -1.08
C HIS A 58 -0.69 3.50 -0.24
N MET A 59 -1.00 2.24 0.00
CA MET A 59 -0.14 1.35 0.77
C MET A 59 1.15 0.99 0.02
N ALA A 60 1.07 0.78 -1.29
CA ALA A 60 2.25 0.54 -2.12
C ALA A 60 3.19 1.75 -2.11
N CYS A 61 2.67 2.96 -2.21
CA CYS A 61 3.45 4.19 -2.08
C CYS A 61 4.11 4.34 -0.71
N ARG A 62 3.40 3.99 0.36
CA ARG A 62 3.97 3.99 1.72
C ARG A 62 5.10 2.98 1.85
N TRP A 63 4.92 1.80 1.29
CA TRP A 63 5.96 0.77 1.28
C TRP A 63 7.21 1.25 0.55
N GLU A 64 7.05 1.86 -0.63
CA GLU A 64 8.18 2.45 -1.36
C GLU A 64 8.87 3.55 -0.55
N SER A 65 8.12 4.41 0.13
CA SER A 65 8.68 5.45 1.01
C SER A 65 9.49 4.84 2.15
N GLN A 66 9.06 3.72 2.70
CA GLN A 66 9.80 2.99 3.73
C GLN A 66 11.08 2.38 3.18
N LEU A 67 11.06 1.84 1.97
CA LEU A 67 12.25 1.34 1.29
C LEU A 67 13.26 2.47 1.02
N GLU A 68 12.79 3.62 0.54
CA GLU A 68 13.61 4.81 0.33
C GLU A 68 14.24 5.29 1.64
N ALA A 69 13.45 5.34 2.72
CA ALA A 69 13.95 5.74 4.04
C ALA A 69 15.00 4.75 4.57
N ALA A 70 14.80 3.45 4.38
CA ALA A 70 15.76 2.42 4.79
C ALA A 70 17.05 2.47 3.98
N CYS A 71 16.98 2.89 2.73
CA CYS A 71 18.10 3.01 1.81
C CYS A 71 18.81 4.38 1.91
N GLY A 72 18.07 5.42 2.30
CA GLY A 72 18.55 6.81 2.34
C GLY A 72 18.50 7.55 1.01
N LYS A 73 18.01 6.91 -0.06
CA LYS A 73 17.91 7.50 -1.40
C LYS A 73 16.86 6.77 -2.25
N PRO A 74 16.35 7.41 -3.31
CA PRO A 74 15.39 6.78 -4.22
C PRO A 74 16.01 5.63 -5.02
N ALA A 75 15.17 4.74 -5.52
CA ALA A 75 15.58 3.50 -6.18
C ALA A 75 16.53 3.70 -7.36
N ASP A 76 16.31 4.73 -8.17
CA ASP A 76 17.12 5.03 -9.37
C ASP A 76 18.53 5.56 -9.05
N GLU A 77 18.77 6.00 -7.83
CA GLU A 77 20.07 6.47 -7.34
C GLU A 77 20.83 5.41 -6.54
N THR A 78 20.29 4.19 -6.44
CA THR A 78 20.86 3.11 -5.62
C THR A 78 21.57 2.08 -6.46
N THR A 79 22.54 1.39 -5.83
CA THR A 79 23.10 0.15 -6.36
C THR A 79 22.15 -1.03 -6.09
N ALA A 80 22.34 -2.14 -6.82
CA ALA A 80 21.58 -3.36 -6.58
C ALA A 80 21.77 -3.89 -5.15
N PHE A 81 22.97 -3.77 -4.60
CA PHE A 81 23.26 -4.17 -3.22
C PHE A 81 22.48 -3.33 -2.20
N GLU A 82 22.43 -2.02 -2.41
CA GLU A 82 21.70 -1.11 -1.53
C GLU A 82 20.20 -1.41 -1.55
N ARG A 83 19.61 -1.66 -2.73
CA ARG A 83 18.21 -2.04 -2.86
C ARG A 83 17.91 -3.36 -2.17
N LEU A 84 18.75 -4.35 -2.39
CA LEU A 84 18.57 -5.66 -1.76
C LEU A 84 18.65 -5.57 -0.24
N THR A 85 19.59 -4.79 0.28
CA THR A 85 19.75 -4.57 1.72
C THR A 85 18.50 -3.92 2.31
N ALA A 86 17.97 -2.87 1.67
CA ALA A 86 16.74 -2.20 2.10
C ALA A 86 15.55 -3.16 2.07
N TYR A 87 15.41 -3.94 1.00
CA TYR A 87 14.35 -4.94 0.85
C TYR A 87 14.39 -6.00 1.98
N ILE A 88 15.57 -6.53 2.27
CA ILE A 88 15.73 -7.53 3.34
C ILE A 88 15.39 -6.94 4.71
N ARG A 89 15.81 -5.71 4.99
CA ARG A 89 15.46 -5.02 6.24
C ARG A 89 13.97 -4.84 6.41
N MET A 90 13.28 -4.47 5.33
CA MET A 90 11.83 -4.33 5.36
C MET A 90 11.12 -5.69 5.53
N ALA A 91 11.61 -6.73 4.88
CA ALA A 91 11.08 -8.08 5.02
C ALA A 91 11.25 -8.66 6.43
N ALA A 92 12.24 -8.18 7.18
CA ALA A 92 12.46 -8.58 8.57
C ALA A 92 11.51 -7.86 9.55
N THR A 93 10.83 -6.82 9.11
CA THR A 93 9.82 -6.11 9.92
C THR A 93 8.50 -6.87 9.88
N PRO A 94 7.84 -7.14 11.03
CA PRO A 94 6.55 -7.81 11.01
C PRO A 94 5.51 -7.04 10.20
N ALA A 95 4.80 -7.77 9.33
CA ALA A 95 3.71 -7.18 8.55
C ALA A 95 2.51 -6.87 9.44
N THR A 96 1.85 -5.75 9.17
CA THR A 96 0.58 -5.42 9.82
C THR A 96 -0.55 -6.28 9.25
N ARG A 97 -1.67 -6.36 9.98
CA ARG A 97 -2.86 -7.05 9.49
C ARG A 97 -3.34 -6.47 8.15
N ALA A 98 -3.36 -5.14 8.04
CA ALA A 98 -3.75 -4.47 6.82
C ALA A 98 -2.84 -4.83 5.64
N GLU A 99 -1.53 -4.85 5.84
CA GLU A 99 -0.57 -5.25 4.80
C GLU A 99 -0.82 -6.68 4.32
N VAL A 100 -0.98 -7.63 5.23
CA VAL A 100 -1.23 -9.02 4.89
C VAL A 100 -2.53 -9.16 4.09
N GLN A 101 -3.62 -8.55 4.57
CA GLN A 101 -4.91 -8.66 3.89
C GLN A 101 -4.91 -8.00 2.52
N MET A 102 -4.27 -6.85 2.37
CA MET A 102 -4.19 -6.16 1.09
C MET A 102 -3.31 -6.90 0.08
N ILE A 103 -2.20 -7.47 0.52
CA ILE A 103 -1.36 -8.30 -0.35
C ILE A 103 -2.13 -9.54 -0.83
N LEU A 104 -2.86 -10.21 0.06
CA LEU A 104 -3.69 -11.36 -0.31
C LEU A 104 -4.81 -10.94 -1.29
N ASP A 105 -5.47 -9.83 -1.04
CA ASP A 105 -6.50 -9.29 -1.93
C ASP A 105 -5.91 -8.98 -3.32
N SER A 106 -4.70 -8.43 -3.38
CA SER A 106 -4.06 -8.08 -4.64
C SER A 106 -3.85 -9.27 -5.58
N HIS A 107 -3.60 -10.46 -5.03
CA HIS A 107 -3.42 -11.69 -5.81
C HIS A 107 -4.70 -12.19 -6.49
N HIS A 108 -5.85 -11.73 -6.04
CA HIS A 108 -7.16 -12.12 -6.56
C HIS A 108 -7.83 -11.03 -7.38
N THR A 109 -7.17 -9.89 -7.57
CA THR A 109 -7.74 -8.71 -8.21
C THR A 109 -6.74 -8.05 -9.16
N GLU A 110 -7.22 -7.07 -9.92
CA GLU A 110 -6.41 -6.22 -10.80
C GLU A 110 -5.44 -5.31 -10.03
N ASN A 111 -5.56 -5.26 -8.71
CA ASN A 111 -4.80 -4.33 -7.85
C ASN A 111 -3.33 -4.75 -7.63
N GLN A 112 -2.93 -5.90 -8.13
CA GLN A 112 -1.55 -6.38 -8.03
C GLN A 112 -0.55 -5.42 -8.68
N ASP A 113 -0.95 -4.71 -9.73
CA ASP A 113 -0.08 -3.81 -10.48
C ASP A 113 0.54 -2.70 -9.61
N ALA A 114 -0.19 -2.21 -8.63
CA ALA A 114 0.31 -1.18 -7.71
C ALA A 114 1.55 -1.66 -6.94
N TRP A 115 1.50 -2.90 -6.47
CA TRP A 115 2.58 -3.53 -5.73
C TRP A 115 3.74 -3.96 -6.64
N ASP A 116 3.41 -4.49 -7.82
CA ASP A 116 4.41 -4.93 -8.80
C ASP A 116 5.30 -3.78 -9.27
N ARG A 117 4.76 -2.59 -9.43
CA ARG A 117 5.54 -1.40 -9.79
C ARG A 117 6.63 -1.09 -8.77
N VAL A 118 6.34 -1.23 -7.49
CA VAL A 118 7.33 -1.04 -6.42
C VAL A 118 8.35 -2.18 -6.44
N LEU A 119 7.89 -3.42 -6.55
CA LEU A 119 8.75 -4.60 -6.64
C LEU A 119 9.72 -4.49 -7.82
N GLN A 120 9.26 -4.09 -9.00
CA GLN A 120 10.09 -3.96 -10.18
C GLN A 120 11.21 -2.93 -10.00
N ARG A 121 10.96 -1.87 -9.26
CA ARG A 121 11.97 -0.84 -8.99
C ARG A 121 13.00 -1.27 -7.93
N TRP A 122 12.56 -2.01 -6.92
CA TRP A 122 13.37 -2.35 -5.75
C TRP A 122 13.89 -3.76 -5.73
N ALA A 123 13.25 -4.69 -6.44
CA ALA A 123 13.74 -6.07 -6.52
C ALA A 123 15.10 -6.13 -7.21
N PRO A 124 15.97 -7.03 -6.77
CA PRO A 124 17.27 -7.18 -7.41
C PRO A 124 17.07 -7.57 -8.88
N ARG A 125 17.62 -6.75 -9.77
CA ARG A 125 17.63 -7.04 -11.20
C ARG A 125 18.67 -8.14 -11.45
N GLY A 126 18.24 -9.35 -11.38
CA GLY A 126 18.97 -10.52 -11.76
C GLY A 126 17.98 -11.64 -11.89
N ARG A 127 18.04 -12.35 -12.99
CA ARG A 127 17.27 -13.57 -13.13
C ARG A 127 17.73 -14.55 -12.03
N VAL A 128 17.09 -14.49 -10.88
CA VAL A 128 17.09 -15.69 -10.05
C VAL A 128 16.17 -16.65 -10.78
N ARG A 129 16.72 -17.40 -11.69
CA ARG A 129 16.08 -18.60 -12.19
C ARG A 129 16.02 -19.56 -11.01
N TRP A 130 14.88 -19.59 -10.37
CA TRP A 130 14.55 -20.78 -9.59
C TRP A 130 14.30 -21.89 -10.62
N SER A 131 15.34 -22.56 -11.01
CA SER A 131 15.17 -23.84 -11.70
C SER A 131 14.70 -24.83 -10.65
N VAL A 132 13.47 -25.23 -10.76
CA VAL A 132 12.94 -26.37 -10.05
C VAL A 132 13.63 -27.62 -10.61
#